data_891a0c53b82a8ee0f432a807834040ce
#
_entry.id   891a0c53b82a8ee0f432a807834040ce
#
_cell.length_a   1.000
_cell.length_b   1.000
_cell.length_c   1.000
_cell.angle_alpha   90.00
_cell.angle_beta   90.00
_cell.angle_gamma   90.00
#
_symmetry.space_group_name_H-M   'P 1'
#
loop_
_entity.id
_entity.type
_entity.pdbx_description
1 polymer ?
#
loop_
_entity_poly.entity_id
_entity_poly.type
_entity_poly.pdbx_seq_one_letter_code
_entity_poly.pdbx_strand_id
1 'polypeptide(L)' 'MKISARNKFKGKVVEVTKGQTTAHVRIDVNGSVFTAAITNEAVDELGLKVGGAAYAVVKASDVMVGVDG' A
#
# COMPACT_ATOMS: atom_id res chain seq x y z
N MET A 1 -11.98 1.04 9.84
CA MET A 1 -11.91 1.80 8.58
C MET A 1 -13.14 1.47 7.73
N LYS A 2 -13.87 2.48 7.35
CA LYS A 2 -15.01 2.33 6.45
C LYS A 2 -14.63 2.86 5.09
N ILE A 3 -14.70 2.01 4.07
CA ILE A 3 -14.27 2.36 2.72
C ILE A 3 -15.01 1.47 1.72
N SER A 4 -15.26 1.98 0.53
CA SER A 4 -15.97 1.22 -0.51
C SER A 4 -15.13 0.12 -1.15
N ALA A 5 -13.83 0.22 -1.10
CA ALA A 5 -12.95 -0.81 -1.64
C ALA A 5 -13.19 -2.15 -0.94
N ARG A 6 -13.21 -3.22 -1.73
CA ARG A 6 -13.50 -4.56 -1.20
C ARG A 6 -12.26 -5.30 -0.74
N ASN A 7 -11.08 -4.89 -1.20
CA ASN A 7 -9.81 -5.56 -0.89
C ASN A 7 -8.98 -4.70 0.04
N LYS A 8 -8.90 -5.11 1.31
CA LYS A 8 -8.17 -4.39 2.37
C LYS A 8 -7.31 -5.39 3.10
N PHE A 9 -6.01 -5.18 3.10
CA PHE A 9 -5.05 -6.10 3.70
C PHE A 9 -4.21 -5.37 4.72
N LYS A 10 -4.35 -5.72 5.99
CA LYS A 10 -3.52 -5.14 7.04
C LYS A 10 -2.12 -5.74 6.96
N GLY A 11 -1.12 -4.88 6.95
CA GLY A 11 0.26 -5.29 6.86
C GLY A 11 1.18 -4.33 7.59
N LYS A 12 2.46 -4.44 7.26
CA LYS A 12 3.52 -3.66 7.88
C LYS A 12 4.29 -2.93 6.80
N VAL A 13 4.51 -1.63 7.01
CA VAL A 13 5.32 -0.83 6.09
C VAL A 13 6.78 -1.29 6.19
N VAL A 14 7.36 -1.70 5.06
CA VAL A 14 8.75 -2.16 5.02
C VAL A 14 9.67 -1.21 4.26
N GLU A 15 9.10 -0.30 3.47
CA GLU A 15 9.90 0.68 2.74
C GLU A 15 9.06 1.91 2.42
N VAL A 16 9.67 3.09 2.57
CA VAL A 16 9.08 4.36 2.14
C VAL A 16 10.16 5.12 1.39
N THR A 17 9.94 5.39 0.11
CA THR A 17 10.89 6.11 -0.72
C THR A 17 10.18 7.31 -1.35
N LYS A 18 10.53 8.52 -0.88
CA LYS A 18 9.96 9.75 -1.41
C LYS A 18 10.73 10.23 -2.63
N GLY A 19 10.00 10.60 -3.68
CA GLY A 19 10.55 11.31 -4.83
C GLY A 19 10.33 12.81 -4.68
N GLN A 20 10.19 13.51 -5.79
CA GLN A 20 9.94 14.96 -5.76
C GLN A 20 8.52 15.26 -5.30
N THR A 21 7.53 14.54 -5.78
CA THR A 21 6.12 14.75 -5.45
C THR A 21 5.42 13.46 -5.03
N THR A 22 5.88 12.31 -5.51
CA THR A 22 5.27 11.02 -5.23
C THR A 22 6.24 10.12 -4.49
N ALA A 23 5.68 9.19 -3.73
CA ALA A 23 6.45 8.24 -2.94
C ALA A 23 6.01 6.82 -3.29
N HIS A 24 6.95 5.90 -3.18
CA HIS A 24 6.63 4.47 -3.20
C HIS A 24 6.62 3.96 -1.76
N VAL A 25 5.54 3.28 -1.39
CA VAL A 25 5.38 2.66 -0.08
C VAL A 25 5.19 1.17 -0.31
N ARG A 26 5.99 0.37 0.38
CA ARG A 26 5.90 -1.08 0.28
C ARG A 26 5.35 -1.63 1.58
N ILE A 27 4.32 -2.44 1.47
CA ILE A 27 3.59 -3.00 2.62
C ILE A 27 3.68 -4.53 2.54
N ASP A 28 4.23 -5.13 3.56
CA ASP A 28 4.30 -6.59 3.66
C ASP A 28 3.03 -7.12 4.32
N VAL A 29 2.31 -7.96 3.58
CA VAL A 29 1.12 -8.64 4.06
C VAL A 29 1.41 -10.14 4.03
N ASN A 30 1.77 -10.69 5.18
CA ASN A 30 2.06 -12.13 5.32
C ASN A 30 3.05 -12.66 4.28
N GLY A 31 4.11 -11.94 4.01
CA GLY A 31 5.14 -12.32 3.05
C GLY A 31 4.93 -11.81 1.63
N SER A 32 3.75 -11.30 1.31
CA SER A 32 3.48 -10.70 0.02
C SER A 32 3.63 -9.18 0.14
N VAL A 33 4.39 -8.58 -0.75
CA VAL A 33 4.66 -7.14 -0.69
C VAL A 33 3.80 -6.40 -1.72
N PHE A 34 2.99 -5.47 -1.22
CA PHE A 34 2.23 -4.55 -2.06
C PHE A 34 3.02 -3.26 -2.21
N THR A 35 3.17 -2.79 -3.44
CA THR A 35 3.82 -1.51 -3.72
C THR A 35 2.76 -0.49 -4.09
N ALA A 36 2.71 0.60 -3.35
CA ALA A 36 1.79 1.71 -3.62
C ALA A 36 2.56 2.94 -4.06
N ALA A 37 2.01 3.68 -4.99
CA ALA A 37 2.52 4.99 -5.38
C ALA A 37 1.52 6.03 -4.92
N ILE A 38 1.90 6.85 -3.96
CA ILE A 38 1.05 7.90 -3.39
C ILE A 38 1.84 9.20 -3.31
N THR A 39 1.18 10.31 -3.01
CA THR A 39 1.87 11.58 -2.89
C THR A 39 2.73 11.62 -1.64
N ASN A 40 3.81 12.41 -1.67
CA ASN A 40 4.60 12.65 -0.47
C ASN A 40 3.74 13.22 0.66
N GLU A 41 2.77 14.08 0.31
CA GLU A 41 1.82 14.63 1.29
C GLU A 41 1.03 13.53 1.99
N ALA A 42 0.55 12.54 1.23
CA ALA A 42 -0.22 11.43 1.78
C ALA A 42 0.62 10.61 2.75
N VAL A 43 1.90 10.40 2.44
CA VAL A 43 2.82 9.72 3.36
C VAL A 43 2.86 10.44 4.71
N ASP A 44 3.00 11.77 4.67
CA ASP A 44 3.09 12.58 5.88
C ASP A 44 1.77 12.61 6.64
N GLU A 45 0.65 12.81 5.92
CA GLU A 45 -0.68 12.86 6.54
C GLU A 45 -1.06 11.54 7.23
N LEU A 46 -0.69 10.42 6.61
CA LEU A 46 -0.98 9.10 7.16
C LEU A 46 0.06 8.67 8.19
N GLY A 47 1.13 9.43 8.35
CA GLY A 47 2.18 9.09 9.30
C GLY A 47 2.88 7.78 8.98
N LEU A 48 3.05 7.46 7.70
CA LEU A 48 3.65 6.20 7.30
C LEU A 48 5.14 6.19 7.59
N LYS A 49 5.59 5.10 8.21
CA LYS A 49 7.01 4.90 8.53
C LYS A 49 7.30 3.40 8.54
N VAL A 50 8.54 3.05 8.25
CA VAL A 50 8.98 1.66 8.29
C VAL A 50 8.73 1.07 9.68
N GLY A 51 8.14 -0.11 9.70
CA GLY A 51 7.76 -0.80 10.93
C GLY A 51 6.34 -0.49 11.40
N GLY A 52 5.70 0.53 10.86
CA GLY A 52 4.33 0.89 11.22
C GLY A 52 3.29 0.02 10.53
N ALA A 53 2.10 -0.04 11.13
CA ALA A 53 0.98 -0.75 10.53
C ALA A 53 0.33 0.10 9.44
N ALA A 54 -0.11 -0.55 8.37
CA ALA A 54 -0.84 0.11 7.30
C ALA A 54 -1.71 -0.92 6.59
N TYR A 55 -2.70 -0.42 5.84
CA TYR A 55 -3.54 -1.29 5.02
C TYR A 55 -3.18 -1.08 3.55
N ALA A 56 -3.01 -2.18 2.83
CA ALA A 56 -3.02 -2.14 1.38
C ALA A 56 -4.48 -2.22 0.93
N VAL A 57 -4.94 -1.21 0.20
CA VAL A 57 -6.35 -1.10 -0.20
C VAL A 57 -6.40 -1.12 -1.72
N VAL A 58 -7.15 -2.06 -2.28
CA VAL A 58 -7.22 -2.22 -3.74
C VAL A 58 -8.67 -2.27 -4.17
N LYS A 59 -9.04 -1.36 -5.05
CA LYS A 59 -10.37 -1.38 -5.64
C LYS A 59 -10.56 -2.64 -6.48
N ALA A 60 -11.72 -3.28 -6.38
CA ALA A 60 -11.98 -4.54 -7.07
C ALA A 60 -11.74 -4.46 -8.58
N SER A 61 -12.09 -3.33 -9.19
CA SER A 61 -11.89 -3.12 -10.63
C SER A 61 -10.43 -2.97 -11.04
N ASP A 62 -9.52 -2.81 -10.08
CA ASP A 62 -8.09 -2.67 -10.34
C ASP A 62 -7.32 -3.97 -10.14
N VAL A 63 -8.00 -5.02 -9.69
CA VAL A 63 -7.37 -6.31 -9.47
C VAL A 63 -7.35 -7.11 -10.77
N MET A 64 -6.16 -7.49 -11.18
CA MET A 64 -5.97 -8.36 -12.33
C MET A 64 -5.74 -9.79 -11.85
N VAL A 65 -5.99 -10.75 -12.72
CA VAL A 65 -5.87 -12.16 -12.38
C VAL A 65 -4.83 -12.81 -13.30
N GLY A 66 -3.96 -13.58 -12.70
CA GLY A 66 -3.00 -14.37 -13.44
C GLY A 66 -2.99 -15.81 -12.94
N VAL A 67 -2.59 -16.73 -13.78
CA VAL A 67 -2.38 -18.13 -13.43
C VAL A 67 -1.10 -18.62 -14.10
N ASP A 68 -0.54 -19.69 -13.56
CA ASP A 68 0.60 -20.33 -14.19
C ASP A 68 0.13 -21.26 -15.30
N GLY A 69 0.86 -21.32 -16.35
CA GLY A 69 0.56 -22.19 -17.47
C GLY A 69 0.71 -21.52 -18.78
#